data_cbc8b0f4bd3e2dbc3c26fb70cd445c6e
#
_entry.id   cbc8b0f4bd3e2dbc3c26fb70cd445c6e
#
_cell.length_a   1.000
_cell.length_b   1.000
_cell.length_c   1.000
_cell.angle_alpha   90.00
_cell.angle_beta   90.00
_cell.angle_gamma   90.00
#
_symmetry.space_group_name_H-M   'P 1'
#
loop_
_entity.id
_entity.type
_entity.pdbx_description
1 polymer ?
#
loop_
_entity_poly.entity_id
_entity_poly.type
_entity_poly.pdbx_seq_one_letter_code
_entity_poly.pdbx_strand_id
1 'polypeptide(L)'
;MERSRPLVALLAALALAVPGVTALSSAARAADADLVTNGGFESGLADWTCTAATTVTSPVHGGGSALQATPAGSDNAPCTQTVAVRPNSTYTLSGYVRGAYVYLGATGTGTTDVSTWTPSATDWQKLTTTFTTGAATTGVTLYTHGWYGTGAYNADDISLTGPGGGGAGQPPAAPTGLRATAVTSSSVALSWSAVSGATGYAVYRDGVKVQSPGGTSATVTGLTPSTAYSFQVSAVNAAGESARSAAVTATTSAGGGGGGTGDLPAHALVGYLHTTFANGSGYTRLADVPDSWDVIDLAFGEPTSVTSGDIRFNRCPVTECPNVESDADFKAAVKAKQAAGKKVLLSIGGQNGQVQLTTAAARDTFVSSVARIIDTYGLDGLDIDFEGHSLSLDANDTDFKNPTTPVVVNLISALKTLKARYGATFVLTMAPETFFVQMGYQFYGTGRFGGQDPRCGAYLPVLYALRDSLTLLHVQDYNSGPIMGLDNQYHSMGGADFHIAMTDMLLTGFPVAGDANNVFPPLRPDQVAIGMPASVNAGNGYVAPSEVTKALDCLTKRTNCGSYPTHGTWSGLRGLMTWSVNWDRFSNWEFQKNFDAYFG
;
A
#
# COMPACT_ATOMS: atom_id res chain seq x y z
N MET A 1 -10.02 83.28 15.06
CA MET A 1 -10.76 82.93 16.28
C MET A 1 -10.68 81.43 16.41
N GLU A 2 -9.65 80.94 17.06
CA GLU A 2 -9.60 80.41 18.41
C GLU A 2 -10.83 79.56 18.80
N ARG A 3 -10.65 78.28 18.99
CA ARG A 3 -10.52 77.57 20.28
C ARG A 3 -10.48 76.05 20.09
N SER A 4 -9.39 75.55 20.49
CA SER A 4 -9.06 74.65 21.62
C SER A 4 -9.47 73.18 21.46
N ARG A 5 -8.41 72.35 21.50
CA ARG A 5 -8.35 70.91 21.75
C ARG A 5 -8.75 70.55 23.20
N PRO A 6 -9.14 69.30 23.40
CA PRO A 6 -8.22 68.55 24.28
C PRO A 6 -7.75 67.22 23.71
N LEU A 7 -6.51 66.88 24.12
CA LEU A 7 -5.83 65.60 24.01
C LEU A 7 -6.63 64.46 24.64
N VAL A 8 -6.71 63.34 23.95
CA VAL A 8 -6.87 62.03 24.61
C VAL A 8 -5.67 61.18 24.25
N ALA A 9 -4.95 60.76 25.26
CA ALA A 9 -3.77 59.92 25.18
C ALA A 9 -4.13 58.53 24.73
N LEU A 10 -3.50 58.07 23.64
CA LEU A 10 -3.57 56.65 23.21
C LEU A 10 -2.33 55.96 23.77
N LEU A 11 -2.53 55.08 24.75
CA LEU A 11 -1.51 54.13 25.22
C LEU A 11 -1.24 53.10 24.14
N ALA A 12 -0.10 53.16 23.49
CA ALA A 12 0.40 52.10 22.63
C ALA A 12 0.97 50.98 23.51
N ALA A 13 0.26 49.86 23.55
CA ALA A 13 0.78 48.63 24.11
C ALA A 13 1.75 47.99 23.09
N LEU A 14 3.02 48.03 23.41
CA LEU A 14 4.09 47.35 22.68
C LEU A 14 4.02 45.85 22.99
N ALA A 15 3.47 45.06 22.07
CA ALA A 15 3.52 43.59 22.15
C ALA A 15 4.91 43.12 21.73
N LEU A 16 5.76 42.77 22.69
CA LEU A 16 6.99 42.01 22.40
C LEU A 16 6.62 40.63 21.88
N ALA A 17 6.95 40.37 20.64
CA ALA A 17 6.94 39.01 20.07
C ALA A 17 8.10 38.23 20.70
N VAL A 18 7.78 37.29 21.58
CA VAL A 18 8.69 36.25 22.05
C VAL A 18 8.82 35.22 20.95
N PRO A 19 10.01 34.88 20.42
CA PRO A 19 10.16 33.77 19.51
C PRO A 19 9.81 32.47 20.23
N GLY A 20 8.84 31.73 19.69
CA GLY A 20 8.43 30.44 20.19
C GLY A 20 9.61 29.47 20.21
N VAL A 21 10.07 29.13 21.38
CA VAL A 21 10.91 27.96 21.61
C VAL A 21 10.03 26.76 21.35
N THR A 22 10.20 26.11 20.18
CA THR A 22 9.70 24.76 19.95
C THR A 22 10.39 23.86 20.97
N ALA A 23 9.70 23.54 22.06
CA ALA A 23 10.09 22.46 22.92
C ALA A 23 10.08 21.18 22.09
N LEU A 24 11.26 20.75 21.65
CA LEU A 24 11.50 19.36 21.29
C LEU A 24 11.14 18.55 22.53
N SER A 25 10.00 17.89 22.50
CA SER A 25 9.65 16.86 23.47
C SER A 25 10.75 15.79 23.34
N SER A 26 11.74 15.84 24.25
CA SER A 26 12.59 14.70 24.50
C SER A 26 11.65 13.57 24.94
N ALA A 27 11.39 12.63 24.04
CA ALA A 27 10.82 11.35 24.45
C ALA A 27 11.67 10.88 25.62
N ALA A 28 11.06 10.66 26.78
CA ALA A 28 11.72 10.11 27.93
C ALA A 28 12.36 8.80 27.48
N ARG A 29 13.68 8.78 27.35
CA ARG A 29 14.45 7.59 27.04
C ARG A 29 14.17 6.64 28.19
N ALA A 30 13.62 5.46 27.90
CA ALA A 30 13.51 4.40 28.88
C ALA A 30 14.92 4.24 29.50
N ALA A 31 15.01 4.20 30.83
CA ALA A 31 16.28 4.02 31.51
C ALA A 31 16.97 2.79 30.91
N ASP A 32 18.24 2.95 30.51
CA ASP A 32 19.01 1.87 29.92
C ASP A 32 19.03 0.70 30.95
N ALA A 33 18.50 -0.45 30.55
CA ALA A 33 18.43 -1.63 31.40
C ALA A 33 19.84 -2.20 31.60
N ASP A 34 20.11 -2.74 32.79
CA ASP A 34 21.31 -3.54 33.00
C ASP A 34 21.16 -4.88 32.26
N LEU A 35 22.12 -5.20 31.43
CA LEU A 35 22.13 -6.38 30.57
C LEU A 35 22.91 -7.55 31.16
N VAL A 36 23.64 -7.35 32.25
CA VAL A 36 24.39 -8.39 32.96
C VAL A 36 23.44 -9.22 33.84
N THR A 37 23.49 -10.52 33.70
CA THR A 37 22.79 -11.43 34.60
C THR A 37 23.72 -11.79 35.78
N ASN A 38 23.20 -11.74 37.02
CA ASN A 38 23.94 -12.10 38.21
C ASN A 38 25.30 -11.35 38.36
N GLY A 39 25.30 -10.03 38.03
CA GLY A 39 26.51 -9.21 38.12
C GLY A 39 27.01 -8.96 39.56
N GLY A 40 26.14 -9.10 40.56
CA GLY A 40 26.47 -9.08 42.00
C GLY A 40 26.78 -10.47 42.60
N PHE A 41 26.84 -11.53 41.79
CA PHE A 41 27.18 -12.90 42.20
C PHE A 41 26.31 -13.48 43.33
N GLU A 42 25.11 -13.01 43.53
CA GLU A 42 24.16 -13.44 44.57
C GLU A 42 23.64 -14.87 44.33
N SER A 43 23.69 -15.34 43.10
CA SER A 43 23.37 -16.73 42.70
C SER A 43 24.63 -17.59 42.47
N GLY A 44 25.71 -17.31 43.19
CA GLY A 44 27.00 -17.96 42.99
C GLY A 44 27.62 -17.55 41.64
N LEU A 45 28.24 -18.48 40.93
CA LEU A 45 28.82 -18.24 39.60
C LEU A 45 27.82 -18.53 38.46
N ALA A 46 26.52 -18.59 38.74
CA ALA A 46 25.50 -18.80 37.70
C ALA A 46 25.61 -17.71 36.61
N ASP A 47 25.48 -18.12 35.36
CA ASP A 47 25.63 -17.28 34.16
C ASP A 47 27.05 -16.76 33.86
N TRP A 48 28.04 -17.10 34.71
CA TRP A 48 29.45 -16.79 34.51
C TRP A 48 30.27 -18.05 34.25
N THR A 49 31.21 -17.96 33.32
CA THR A 49 32.23 -18.99 33.06
C THR A 49 33.54 -18.50 33.65
N CYS A 50 34.01 -19.16 34.72
CA CYS A 50 35.18 -18.73 35.47
C CYS A 50 36.23 -19.85 35.57
N THR A 51 37.51 -19.47 35.69
CA THR A 51 38.60 -20.34 36.11
C THR A 51 39.10 -19.91 37.50
N ALA A 52 39.49 -20.88 38.34
CA ALA A 52 40.06 -20.65 39.67
C ALA A 52 39.30 -19.63 40.54
N ALA A 53 37.95 -19.69 40.49
CA ALA A 53 37.05 -18.71 41.12
C ALA A 53 36.01 -19.39 42.02
N THR A 54 35.54 -18.63 43.01
CA THR A 54 34.43 -18.97 43.92
C THR A 54 33.69 -17.69 44.29
N THR A 55 32.56 -17.80 44.98
CA THR A 55 31.92 -16.66 45.62
C THR A 55 32.27 -16.61 47.10
N VAL A 56 32.38 -15.41 47.66
CA VAL A 56 32.66 -15.14 49.07
C VAL A 56 31.59 -14.23 49.64
N THR A 57 31.34 -14.34 50.95
CA THR A 57 30.40 -13.48 51.68
C THR A 57 31.11 -12.30 52.38
N SER A 58 32.45 -12.24 52.24
CA SER A 58 33.29 -11.12 52.70
C SER A 58 34.67 -11.23 52.03
N PRO A 59 35.19 -10.13 51.40
CA PRO A 59 34.57 -8.79 51.29
C PRO A 59 33.48 -8.81 50.20
N VAL A 60 32.39 -8.02 50.39
CA VAL A 60 31.35 -7.78 49.40
C VAL A 60 31.20 -6.26 49.18
N HIS A 61 30.85 -5.82 47.99
CA HIS A 61 30.52 -4.40 47.71
C HIS A 61 29.01 -4.16 47.84
N GLY A 62 28.19 -4.99 47.19
CA GLY A 62 26.74 -4.97 47.28
C GLY A 62 26.19 -6.35 47.66
N GLY A 63 24.92 -6.41 48.11
CA GLY A 63 24.29 -7.68 48.45
C GLY A 63 24.95 -8.52 49.51
N GLY A 64 24.97 -9.85 49.34
CA GLY A 64 25.49 -10.84 50.26
C GLY A 64 26.66 -11.67 49.75
N SER A 65 27.05 -11.51 48.48
CA SER A 65 28.09 -12.33 47.83
C SER A 65 28.90 -11.50 46.83
N ALA A 66 30.17 -11.84 46.67
CA ALA A 66 31.05 -11.29 45.64
C ALA A 66 31.91 -12.40 45.02
N LEU A 67 32.40 -12.15 43.78
CA LEU A 67 33.40 -13.01 43.14
C LEU A 67 34.74 -12.92 43.90
N GLN A 68 35.38 -14.06 44.14
CA GLN A 68 36.80 -14.15 44.44
C GLN A 68 37.46 -15.09 43.45
N ALA A 69 38.51 -14.65 42.79
CA ALA A 69 39.29 -15.50 41.89
C ALA A 69 40.79 -15.35 42.18
N THR A 70 41.54 -16.43 41.97
CA THR A 70 42.95 -16.48 42.37
C THR A 70 43.80 -16.87 41.16
N PRO A 71 44.48 -15.89 40.52
CA PRO A 71 45.44 -16.15 39.46
C PRO A 71 46.56 -17.06 39.91
N ALA A 72 46.92 -18.05 39.10
CA ALA A 72 47.98 -19.02 39.42
C ALA A 72 48.78 -19.43 38.17
N GLY A 73 50.09 -19.60 38.33
CA GLY A 73 50.96 -19.92 37.19
C GLY A 73 50.88 -18.82 36.11
N SER A 74 50.47 -19.19 34.91
CA SER A 74 50.21 -18.27 33.78
C SER A 74 48.72 -17.94 33.61
N ASP A 75 47.84 -18.47 34.49
CA ASP A 75 46.40 -18.22 34.44
C ASP A 75 46.03 -16.94 35.21
N ASN A 76 45.35 -16.01 34.58
CA ASN A 76 44.86 -14.77 35.16
C ASN A 76 43.52 -14.93 35.90
N ALA A 77 43.00 -16.16 36.03
CA ALA A 77 41.70 -16.47 36.61
C ALA A 77 40.54 -15.63 36.05
N PRO A 78 40.28 -15.70 34.76
CA PRO A 78 39.21 -14.93 34.14
C PRO A 78 37.82 -15.47 34.53
N CYS A 79 36.88 -14.54 34.68
CA CYS A 79 35.43 -14.78 34.66
C CYS A 79 34.80 -14.03 33.51
N THR A 80 34.00 -14.73 32.71
CA THR A 80 33.40 -14.17 31.48
C THR A 80 31.89 -14.41 31.45
N GLN A 81 31.17 -13.47 30.82
CA GLN A 81 29.75 -13.62 30.47
C GLN A 81 29.52 -13.08 29.07
N THR A 82 28.81 -13.85 28.22
CA THR A 82 28.37 -13.34 26.90
C THR A 82 27.03 -12.69 27.04
N VAL A 83 26.94 -11.43 26.63
CA VAL A 83 25.75 -10.58 26.70
C VAL A 83 25.29 -10.21 25.32
N ALA A 84 24.00 -10.33 25.07
CA ALA A 84 23.40 -9.89 23.80
C ALA A 84 23.34 -8.38 23.72
N VAL A 85 23.76 -7.83 22.58
CA VAL A 85 23.84 -6.38 22.30
C VAL A 85 23.23 -6.06 20.94
N ARG A 86 22.96 -4.78 20.70
CA ARG A 86 22.51 -4.31 19.36
C ARG A 86 23.69 -3.85 18.54
N PRO A 87 23.66 -4.03 17.20
CA PRO A 87 24.62 -3.41 16.29
C PRO A 87 24.60 -1.86 16.39
N ASN A 88 25.75 -1.25 16.07
CA ASN A 88 25.93 0.21 16.01
C ASN A 88 25.41 0.95 17.26
N SER A 89 25.60 0.37 18.43
CA SER A 89 25.05 0.88 19.69
C SER A 89 26.15 1.06 20.74
N THR A 90 26.03 2.09 21.56
CA THR A 90 27.01 2.40 22.60
C THR A 90 26.56 1.84 23.94
N TYR A 91 27.50 1.22 24.66
CA TYR A 91 27.30 0.57 25.96
C TYR A 91 28.30 1.10 26.98
N THR A 92 27.88 1.14 28.24
CA THR A 92 28.72 1.45 29.38
C THR A 92 28.86 0.21 30.25
N LEU A 93 30.07 -0.31 30.35
CA LEU A 93 30.44 -1.41 31.25
C LEU A 93 31.03 -0.81 32.52
N SER A 94 30.56 -1.23 33.67
CA SER A 94 31.13 -0.88 34.98
C SER A 94 31.10 -2.08 35.94
N GLY A 95 31.90 -2.01 36.98
CA GLY A 95 31.95 -3.00 38.06
C GLY A 95 32.86 -2.54 39.19
N TYR A 96 32.67 -3.08 40.35
CA TYR A 96 33.52 -2.82 41.49
C TYR A 96 34.54 -3.97 41.62
N VAL A 97 35.81 -3.61 41.83
CA VAL A 97 36.90 -4.55 41.95
C VAL A 97 37.78 -4.25 43.18
N ARG A 98 38.41 -5.29 43.70
CA ARG A 98 39.38 -5.19 44.79
C ARG A 98 40.52 -6.18 44.53
N GLY A 99 41.77 -5.77 44.75
CA GLY A 99 42.97 -6.56 44.48
C GLY A 99 44.01 -5.79 43.68
N ALA A 100 45.12 -6.44 43.37
CA ALA A 100 46.17 -5.88 42.53
C ALA A 100 46.00 -6.31 41.06
N TYR A 101 46.16 -5.40 40.13
CA TYR A 101 46.10 -5.61 38.69
C TYR A 101 44.81 -6.33 38.27
N VAL A 102 43.67 -5.77 38.65
CA VAL A 102 42.35 -6.29 38.29
C VAL A 102 41.84 -5.55 37.06
N TYR A 103 41.37 -6.33 36.07
CA TYR A 103 40.89 -5.87 34.76
C TYR A 103 39.38 -6.10 34.63
N LEU A 104 38.73 -5.17 33.94
CA LEU A 104 37.34 -5.27 33.50
C LEU A 104 37.27 -4.84 32.03
N GLY A 105 36.64 -5.62 31.17
CA GLY A 105 36.60 -5.30 29.76
C GLY A 105 35.53 -6.06 28.96
N ALA A 106 35.48 -5.78 27.67
CA ALA A 106 34.61 -6.45 26.73
C ALA A 106 35.35 -6.75 25.43
N THR A 107 35.14 -7.97 24.91
CA THR A 107 35.69 -8.43 23.63
C THR A 107 34.58 -8.83 22.66
N GLY A 108 34.94 -8.92 21.37
CA GLY A 108 33.97 -9.22 20.32
C GLY A 108 33.03 -8.04 20.00
N THR A 109 33.47 -6.83 20.29
CA THR A 109 32.68 -5.61 20.08
C THR A 109 32.39 -5.32 18.60
N GLY A 110 33.13 -5.94 17.68
CA GLY A 110 33.02 -5.70 16.23
C GLY A 110 33.61 -4.35 15.80
N THR A 111 34.20 -3.64 16.75
CA THR A 111 35.02 -2.43 16.57
C THR A 111 36.33 -2.65 17.36
N THR A 112 36.71 -1.75 18.25
CA THR A 112 37.88 -1.91 19.13
C THR A 112 37.42 -2.49 20.47
N ASP A 113 37.95 -3.63 20.87
CA ASP A 113 37.73 -4.23 22.18
C ASP A 113 38.27 -3.31 23.27
N VAL A 114 37.58 -3.29 24.42
CA VAL A 114 37.88 -2.34 25.50
C VAL A 114 38.31 -3.03 26.77
N SER A 115 39.21 -2.36 27.50
CA SER A 115 39.67 -2.81 28.83
C SER A 115 39.93 -1.58 29.71
N THR A 116 39.59 -1.73 30.97
CA THR A 116 40.00 -0.81 32.07
C THR A 116 40.53 -1.63 33.21
N TRP A 117 41.38 -1.07 34.05
CA TRP A 117 42.03 -1.80 35.13
C TRP A 117 42.52 -0.92 36.25
N THR A 118 42.84 -1.50 37.39
CA THR A 118 43.52 -0.83 38.51
C THR A 118 44.84 -1.53 38.85
N PRO A 119 45.92 -0.81 39.12
CA PRO A 119 47.17 -1.42 39.56
C PRO A 119 47.10 -1.95 41.00
N SER A 120 46.26 -1.33 41.85
CA SER A 120 46.06 -1.77 43.24
C SER A 120 44.79 -1.13 43.79
N ALA A 121 43.87 -1.95 44.28
CA ALA A 121 42.67 -1.54 44.99
C ALA A 121 42.63 -2.29 46.34
N THR A 122 43.04 -1.59 47.43
CA THR A 122 42.98 -2.16 48.80
C THR A 122 41.56 -2.14 49.35
N ASP A 123 40.69 -1.33 48.79
CA ASP A 123 39.26 -1.28 49.02
C ASP A 123 38.51 -1.32 47.66
N TRP A 124 37.19 -1.40 47.68
CA TRP A 124 36.39 -1.48 46.46
C TRP A 124 36.59 -0.23 45.58
N GLN A 125 37.00 -0.46 44.34
CA GLN A 125 37.20 0.57 43.35
C GLN A 125 36.28 0.31 42.14
N LYS A 126 35.50 1.35 41.74
CA LYS A 126 34.72 1.27 40.54
C LYS A 126 35.58 1.44 39.30
N LEU A 127 35.51 0.47 38.39
CA LEU A 127 36.03 0.58 37.04
C LEU A 127 34.88 0.85 36.08
N THR A 128 35.14 1.66 35.05
CA THR A 128 34.11 1.99 34.03
C THR A 128 34.79 2.19 32.68
N THR A 129 34.17 1.65 31.63
CA THR A 129 34.58 1.87 30.24
C THR A 129 33.37 1.88 29.32
N THR A 130 33.52 2.43 28.13
CA THR A 130 32.45 2.47 27.11
C THR A 130 32.94 1.89 25.80
N PHE A 131 32.05 1.25 25.05
CA PHE A 131 32.33 0.79 23.71
C PHE A 131 31.11 0.96 22.79
N THR A 132 31.37 0.93 21.49
CA THR A 132 30.30 0.93 20.47
C THR A 132 30.43 -0.34 19.66
N THR A 133 29.31 -1.04 19.46
CA THR A 133 29.26 -2.30 18.69
C THR A 133 29.35 -2.06 17.19
N GLY A 134 29.97 -2.97 16.47
CA GLY A 134 30.01 -2.98 15.01
C GLY A 134 28.64 -3.25 14.36
N ALA A 135 28.55 -3.04 13.04
CA ALA A 135 27.30 -3.13 12.28
C ALA A 135 26.66 -4.55 12.27
N ALA A 136 27.44 -5.58 12.53
CA ALA A 136 26.97 -6.98 12.58
C ALA A 136 27.06 -7.61 13.99
N THR A 137 27.39 -6.84 15.02
CA THR A 137 27.63 -7.36 16.37
C THR A 137 26.32 -7.49 17.13
N THR A 138 25.98 -8.73 17.48
CA THR A 138 24.76 -9.08 18.24
C THR A 138 25.06 -9.65 19.62
N GLY A 139 26.33 -9.86 19.95
CA GLY A 139 26.79 -10.34 21.27
C GLY A 139 28.20 -9.85 21.56
N VAL A 140 28.51 -9.64 22.82
CA VAL A 140 29.85 -9.30 23.33
C VAL A 140 30.17 -10.19 24.52
N THR A 141 31.46 -10.51 24.72
CA THR A 141 31.92 -11.20 25.90
C THR A 141 32.52 -10.21 26.87
N LEU A 142 31.85 -10.05 28.02
CA LEU A 142 32.38 -9.29 29.15
C LEU A 142 33.38 -10.18 29.92
N TYR A 143 34.38 -9.57 30.52
CA TYR A 143 35.33 -10.28 31.36
C TYR A 143 35.81 -9.44 32.54
N THR A 144 36.16 -10.13 33.63
CA THR A 144 37.03 -9.64 34.69
C THR A 144 38.12 -10.65 34.93
N HIS A 145 39.34 -10.20 35.22
CA HIS A 145 40.47 -11.07 35.56
C HIS A 145 41.52 -10.33 36.41
N GLY A 146 42.31 -11.07 37.16
CA GLY A 146 43.48 -10.55 37.80
C GLY A 146 44.72 -10.64 36.90
N TRP A 147 45.90 -10.67 37.51
CA TRP A 147 47.17 -10.83 36.82
C TRP A 147 47.96 -11.97 37.51
N TYR A 148 48.59 -12.81 36.75
CA TYR A 148 49.38 -13.93 37.31
C TYR A 148 50.43 -13.39 38.30
N GLY A 149 50.58 -14.10 39.45
CA GLY A 149 51.52 -13.78 40.52
C GLY A 149 51.08 -12.62 41.48
N THR A 150 49.86 -12.10 41.38
CA THR A 150 49.41 -10.96 42.23
C THR A 150 48.50 -11.34 43.38
N GLY A 151 48.13 -12.60 43.55
CA GLY A 151 47.20 -13.05 44.58
C GLY A 151 45.72 -12.95 44.17
N ALA A 152 44.82 -13.21 45.12
CA ALA A 152 43.39 -13.20 44.85
C ALA A 152 42.86 -11.78 44.56
N TYR A 153 41.89 -11.68 43.68
CA TYR A 153 41.08 -10.48 43.43
C TYR A 153 39.61 -10.75 43.71
N ASN A 154 38.84 -9.66 43.94
CA ASN A 154 37.40 -9.73 44.05
C ASN A 154 36.76 -8.81 42.97
N ALA A 155 35.57 -9.18 42.50
CA ALA A 155 34.73 -8.37 41.67
C ALA A 155 33.26 -8.46 42.10
N ASP A 156 32.51 -7.38 41.95
CA ASP A 156 31.12 -7.28 42.37
C ASP A 156 30.36 -6.21 41.59
N ASP A 157 29.05 -6.29 41.61
CA ASP A 157 28.15 -5.31 40.95
C ASP A 157 28.57 -4.97 39.51
N ILE A 158 28.92 -6.00 38.71
CA ILE A 158 29.23 -5.82 37.28
C ILE A 158 27.95 -5.54 36.53
N SER A 159 27.95 -4.45 35.75
CA SER A 159 26.80 -3.92 35.05
C SER A 159 27.17 -3.50 33.64
N LEU A 160 26.33 -3.80 32.64
CA LEU A 160 26.40 -3.31 31.28
C LEU A 160 25.11 -2.58 30.96
N THR A 161 25.17 -1.26 30.86
CA THR A 161 24.01 -0.42 30.53
C THR A 161 24.08 0.08 29.10
N GLY A 162 22.93 0.11 28.43
CA GLY A 162 22.79 0.53 27.04
C GLY A 162 21.49 0.04 26.41
N PRO A 163 21.30 0.27 25.10
CA PRO A 163 20.11 -0.21 24.44
C PRO A 163 20.02 -1.73 24.54
N GLY A 164 18.99 -2.26 25.20
CA GLY A 164 18.82 -3.69 25.43
C GLY A 164 19.01 -4.48 24.14
N GLY A 165 19.96 -5.41 24.13
CA GLY A 165 20.11 -6.38 23.08
C GLY A 165 18.86 -7.26 23.07
N GLY A 166 18.24 -7.51 21.91
CA GLY A 166 17.28 -8.60 21.78
C GLY A 166 18.06 -9.89 22.02
N GLY A 167 17.89 -10.47 23.21
CA GLY A 167 18.66 -11.66 23.60
C GLY A 167 18.44 -12.80 22.63
N ALA A 168 19.54 -13.41 22.16
CA ALA A 168 19.51 -14.67 21.42
C ALA A 168 19.01 -15.86 22.29
N GLY A 169 18.36 -15.61 23.42
CA GLY A 169 17.89 -16.61 24.34
C GLY A 169 16.42 -16.50 24.77
N GLN A 170 15.69 -15.46 24.40
CA GLN A 170 14.29 -15.36 24.80
C GLN A 170 13.43 -14.75 23.66
N PRO A 171 12.23 -15.31 23.37
CA PRO A 171 11.27 -14.70 22.46
C PRO A 171 10.91 -13.27 22.92
N PRO A 172 10.53 -12.37 21.99
CA PRO A 172 10.12 -11.02 22.34
C PRO A 172 8.89 -11.00 23.26
N ALA A 173 8.57 -9.84 23.83
CA ALA A 173 7.29 -9.65 24.50
C ALA A 173 6.11 -9.74 23.50
N ALA A 174 4.91 -10.06 23.98
CA ALA A 174 3.71 -10.07 23.15
C ALA A 174 3.40 -8.66 22.61
N PRO A 175 3.03 -8.49 21.32
CA PRO A 175 2.63 -7.21 20.79
C PRO A 175 1.42 -6.62 21.51
N THR A 176 1.40 -5.29 21.65
CA THR A 176 0.29 -4.53 22.23
C THR A 176 -0.30 -3.57 21.20
N GLY A 177 -1.46 -3.00 21.49
CA GLY A 177 -2.09 -1.99 20.63
C GLY A 177 -2.57 -2.54 19.28
N LEU A 178 -2.77 -3.87 19.17
CA LEU A 178 -3.38 -4.45 17.97
C LEU A 178 -4.77 -3.86 17.75
N ARG A 179 -5.02 -3.38 16.55
CA ARG A 179 -6.32 -2.86 16.12
C ARG A 179 -6.54 -3.05 14.63
N ALA A 180 -7.79 -3.16 14.22
CA ALA A 180 -8.18 -3.02 12.82
C ALA A 180 -8.21 -1.53 12.45
N THR A 181 -7.54 -1.16 11.35
CA THR A 181 -7.45 0.22 10.86
C THR A 181 -8.33 0.47 9.64
N ALA A 182 -8.63 -0.59 8.89
CA ALA A 182 -9.61 -0.57 7.81
C ALA A 182 -10.23 -1.97 7.66
N VAL A 183 -11.51 -2.01 7.31
CA VAL A 183 -12.26 -3.24 7.10
C VAL A 183 -13.04 -3.11 5.80
N THR A 184 -12.89 -4.09 4.92
CA THR A 184 -13.68 -4.24 3.68
C THR A 184 -14.51 -5.54 3.74
N SER A 185 -15.21 -5.85 2.69
CA SER A 185 -15.94 -7.13 2.58
C SER A 185 -15.02 -8.36 2.43
N SER A 186 -13.74 -8.15 2.02
CA SER A 186 -12.80 -9.23 1.74
C SER A 186 -11.44 -9.06 2.40
N SER A 187 -11.23 -7.99 3.18
CA SER A 187 -9.96 -7.73 3.85
C SER A 187 -10.10 -6.98 5.18
N VAL A 188 -9.10 -7.15 6.05
CA VAL A 188 -8.92 -6.37 7.28
C VAL A 188 -7.47 -5.90 7.35
N ALA A 189 -7.27 -4.58 7.42
CA ALA A 189 -5.97 -3.99 7.70
C ALA A 189 -5.77 -3.89 9.22
N LEU A 190 -4.60 -4.31 9.67
CA LEU A 190 -4.21 -4.39 11.07
C LEU A 190 -2.98 -3.52 11.33
N SER A 191 -2.91 -2.93 12.52
CA SER A 191 -1.68 -2.29 13.01
C SER A 191 -1.49 -2.58 14.50
N TRP A 192 -0.24 -2.54 14.96
CA TRP A 192 0.15 -2.79 16.35
C TRP A 192 1.40 -1.99 16.74
N SER A 193 1.72 -1.98 18.03
CA SER A 193 2.92 -1.30 18.53
C SER A 193 4.18 -2.12 18.26
N ALA A 194 5.28 -1.43 17.94
CA ALA A 194 6.57 -2.07 17.79
C ALA A 194 7.01 -2.74 19.09
N VAL A 195 7.59 -3.95 18.98
CA VAL A 195 8.10 -4.72 20.10
C VAL A 195 9.64 -4.70 20.09
N SER A 196 10.24 -4.33 21.20
CA SER A 196 11.70 -4.33 21.34
C SER A 196 12.25 -5.74 21.15
N GLY A 197 13.31 -5.88 20.35
CA GLY A 197 13.95 -7.17 20.06
C GLY A 197 13.22 -8.05 19.04
N ALA A 198 12.09 -7.62 18.46
CA ALA A 198 11.45 -8.32 17.37
C ALA A 198 12.18 -8.05 16.04
N THR A 199 12.42 -9.11 15.27
CA THR A 199 12.94 -9.05 13.90
C THR A 199 11.83 -9.19 12.86
N GLY A 200 10.62 -9.56 13.30
CA GLY A 200 9.42 -9.71 12.48
C GLY A 200 8.20 -10.05 13.33
N TYR A 201 7.08 -10.30 12.68
CA TYR A 201 5.82 -10.63 13.34
C TYR A 201 5.13 -11.79 12.63
N ALA A 202 4.19 -12.45 13.31
CA ALA A 202 3.28 -13.41 12.72
C ALA A 202 1.84 -12.97 13.00
N VAL A 203 1.02 -12.93 11.94
CA VAL A 203 -0.41 -12.58 12.03
C VAL A 203 -1.24 -13.84 11.99
N TYR A 204 -2.19 -13.93 12.89
CA TYR A 204 -3.11 -15.05 13.04
C TYR A 204 -4.55 -14.58 12.76
N ARG A 205 -5.29 -15.41 12.02
CA ARG A 205 -6.72 -15.29 11.81
C ARG A 205 -7.38 -16.56 12.35
N ASP A 206 -8.30 -16.42 13.27
CA ASP A 206 -9.04 -17.52 13.91
C ASP A 206 -8.10 -18.63 14.45
N GLY A 207 -6.97 -18.20 15.00
CA GLY A 207 -5.95 -19.09 15.56
C GLY A 207 -4.96 -19.67 14.54
N VAL A 208 -5.17 -19.48 13.23
CA VAL A 208 -4.29 -19.97 12.15
C VAL A 208 -3.36 -18.84 11.69
N LYS A 209 -2.06 -19.12 11.56
CA LYS A 209 -1.07 -18.19 11.02
C LYS A 209 -1.32 -17.94 9.53
N VAL A 210 -1.50 -16.68 9.13
CA VAL A 210 -1.83 -16.28 7.76
C VAL A 210 -0.76 -15.42 7.10
N GLN A 211 0.09 -14.71 7.87
CA GLN A 211 1.13 -13.84 7.33
C GLN A 211 2.34 -13.74 8.27
N SER A 212 3.49 -13.31 7.73
CA SER A 212 4.73 -13.06 8.48
C SER A 212 5.36 -11.72 8.07
N PRO A 213 4.75 -10.57 8.44
CA PRO A 213 5.28 -9.25 8.08
C PRO A 213 6.54 -8.89 8.87
N GLY A 214 7.46 -8.13 8.23
CA GLY A 214 8.63 -7.55 8.91
C GLY A 214 8.32 -6.25 9.67
N GLY A 215 7.19 -5.59 9.39
CA GLY A 215 6.77 -4.32 9.99
C GLY A 215 5.59 -4.46 10.96
N THR A 216 5.07 -3.33 11.43
CA THR A 216 4.02 -3.25 12.47
C THR A 216 2.61 -3.10 11.90
N SER A 217 2.41 -3.52 10.66
CA SER A 217 1.10 -3.53 9.99
C SER A 217 0.99 -4.70 9.01
N ALA A 218 -0.22 -5.14 8.74
CA ALA A 218 -0.53 -6.16 7.75
C ALA A 218 -1.97 -6.00 7.24
N THR A 219 -2.23 -6.42 5.99
CA THR A 219 -3.60 -6.51 5.47
C THR A 219 -3.90 -7.98 5.18
N VAL A 220 -4.84 -8.55 5.92
CA VAL A 220 -5.33 -9.92 5.68
C VAL A 220 -6.44 -9.86 4.64
N THR A 221 -6.25 -10.56 3.52
CA THR A 221 -7.16 -10.60 2.36
C THR A 221 -7.81 -11.97 2.19
N GLY A 222 -8.72 -12.11 1.22
CA GLY A 222 -9.41 -13.38 0.96
C GLY A 222 -10.42 -13.76 2.04
N LEU A 223 -11.01 -12.76 2.70
CA LEU A 223 -12.03 -12.96 3.73
C LEU A 223 -13.43 -13.04 3.11
N THR A 224 -14.31 -13.78 3.75
CA THR A 224 -15.73 -13.87 3.38
C THR A 224 -16.46 -12.63 3.89
N PRO A 225 -17.35 -12.01 3.10
CA PRO A 225 -18.17 -10.89 3.53
C PRO A 225 -19.07 -11.21 4.73
N SER A 226 -19.47 -10.17 5.48
CA SER A 226 -20.36 -10.25 6.65
C SER A 226 -19.94 -11.29 7.69
N THR A 227 -18.63 -11.58 7.77
CA THR A 227 -18.07 -12.63 8.61
C THR A 227 -17.17 -12.01 9.67
N ALA A 228 -17.37 -12.38 10.92
CA ALA A 228 -16.51 -11.98 12.02
C ALA A 228 -15.26 -12.86 12.05
N TYR A 229 -14.08 -12.24 12.12
CA TYR A 229 -12.78 -12.88 12.25
C TYR A 229 -12.07 -12.38 13.49
N SER A 230 -11.37 -13.28 14.17
CA SER A 230 -10.50 -12.96 15.30
C SER A 230 -9.05 -12.87 14.84
N PHE A 231 -8.40 -11.74 15.11
CA PHE A 231 -7.01 -11.50 14.75
C PHE A 231 -6.13 -11.40 15.99
N GLN A 232 -4.94 -11.98 15.92
CA GLN A 232 -3.88 -11.89 16.92
C GLN A 232 -2.54 -11.72 16.20
N VAL A 233 -1.57 -11.16 16.89
CA VAL A 233 -0.20 -10.99 16.38
C VAL A 233 0.79 -11.43 17.45
N SER A 234 1.85 -12.12 17.04
CA SER A 234 3.03 -12.40 17.85
C SER A 234 4.25 -11.71 17.26
N ALA A 235 5.24 -11.45 18.08
CA ALA A 235 6.55 -10.95 17.68
C ALA A 235 7.54 -12.11 17.57
N VAL A 236 8.45 -12.03 16.61
CA VAL A 236 9.39 -13.12 16.30
C VAL A 236 10.82 -12.57 16.32
N ASN A 237 11.75 -13.36 16.88
CA ASN A 237 13.20 -13.17 16.76
C ASN A 237 13.91 -14.52 16.60
N ALA A 238 15.24 -14.53 16.63
CA ALA A 238 16.04 -15.76 16.52
C ALA A 238 15.79 -16.77 17.64
N ALA A 239 15.33 -16.31 18.82
CA ALA A 239 15.02 -17.18 19.96
C ALA A 239 13.63 -17.83 19.88
N GLY A 240 12.77 -17.33 19.00
CA GLY A 240 11.44 -17.87 18.81
C GLY A 240 10.34 -16.82 18.71
N GLU A 241 9.12 -17.29 18.87
CA GLU A 241 7.89 -16.51 18.76
C GLU A 241 7.33 -16.20 20.15
N SER A 242 6.91 -14.96 20.36
CA SER A 242 6.29 -14.51 21.61
C SER A 242 4.91 -15.14 21.85
N ALA A 243 4.36 -14.94 23.04
CA ALA A 243 2.91 -15.06 23.23
C ALA A 243 2.16 -14.15 22.25
N ARG A 244 0.93 -14.53 21.90
CA ARG A 244 0.07 -13.73 21.02
C ARG A 244 -0.49 -12.52 21.77
N SER A 245 -0.77 -11.44 21.04
CA SER A 245 -1.49 -10.27 21.55
C SER A 245 -2.88 -10.64 22.06
N ALA A 246 -3.52 -9.73 22.77
CA ALA A 246 -4.96 -9.75 22.92
C ALA A 246 -5.64 -9.81 21.52
N ALA A 247 -6.73 -10.59 21.43
CA ALA A 247 -7.46 -10.73 20.18
C ALA A 247 -8.25 -9.47 19.85
N VAL A 248 -8.28 -9.10 18.58
CA VAL A 248 -9.18 -8.06 18.02
C VAL A 248 -10.13 -8.73 17.06
N THR A 249 -11.42 -8.56 17.28
CA THR A 249 -12.46 -9.03 16.36
C THR A 249 -12.80 -7.92 15.38
N ALA A 250 -12.79 -8.24 14.09
CA ALA A 250 -13.30 -7.38 13.03
C ALA A 250 -14.30 -8.18 12.18
N THR A 251 -15.48 -7.61 11.95
CA THR A 251 -16.47 -8.19 11.05
C THR A 251 -16.31 -7.54 9.68
N THR A 252 -16.01 -8.33 8.66
CA THR A 252 -15.99 -7.84 7.28
C THR A 252 -17.32 -7.21 6.92
N SER A 253 -17.28 -6.16 6.13
CA SER A 253 -18.47 -5.48 5.65
C SER A 253 -19.40 -6.46 4.94
N ALA A 254 -20.69 -6.18 4.90
CA ALA A 254 -21.66 -6.99 4.17
C ALA A 254 -21.17 -7.14 2.72
N GLY A 255 -21.33 -8.32 2.14
CA GLY A 255 -21.07 -8.58 0.74
C GLY A 255 -22.17 -7.98 -0.16
N GLY A 256 -22.23 -6.68 -0.11
CA GLY A 256 -22.73 -5.84 -1.17
C GLY A 256 -21.48 -5.15 -1.65
N GLY A 257 -20.94 -5.54 -2.79
CA GLY A 257 -19.76 -5.03 -3.48
C GLY A 257 -18.88 -4.07 -2.67
N GLY A 258 -18.00 -4.57 -1.86
CA GLY A 258 -17.09 -3.75 -1.07
C GLY A 258 -15.83 -3.41 -1.84
N GLY A 259 -15.88 -2.40 -2.55
CA GLY A 259 -14.92 -1.58 -3.26
C GLY A 259 -15.77 -0.70 -4.11
N GLY A 260 -16.10 0.52 -3.61
CA GLY A 260 -16.77 1.58 -4.35
C GLY A 260 -17.70 1.18 -5.51
N THR A 261 -18.62 0.23 -5.32
CA THR A 261 -19.61 -0.12 -6.37
C THR A 261 -20.66 0.95 -6.56
N GLY A 262 -20.59 2.01 -5.74
CA GLY A 262 -21.39 3.22 -5.92
C GLY A 262 -22.89 2.98 -6.07
N ASP A 263 -23.45 1.97 -5.39
CA ASP A 263 -24.86 1.57 -5.51
C ASP A 263 -25.30 1.23 -6.95
N LEU A 264 -24.38 0.69 -7.77
CA LEU A 264 -24.70 0.23 -9.11
C LEU A 264 -25.55 -1.04 -9.07
N PRO A 265 -26.49 -1.22 -10.05
CA PRO A 265 -27.27 -2.45 -10.17
C PRO A 265 -26.37 -3.67 -10.40
N ALA A 266 -26.96 -4.88 -10.20
CA ALA A 266 -26.24 -6.15 -10.42
C ALA A 266 -25.63 -6.22 -11.82
N HIS A 267 -26.36 -5.76 -12.82
CA HIS A 267 -25.89 -5.57 -14.18
C HIS A 267 -26.08 -4.10 -14.56
N ALA A 268 -25.04 -3.45 -15.04
CA ALA A 268 -25.01 -2.03 -15.34
C ALA A 268 -24.71 -1.76 -16.81
N LEU A 269 -25.39 -0.77 -17.36
CA LEU A 269 -25.14 -0.22 -18.69
C LEU A 269 -24.32 1.05 -18.54
N VAL A 270 -23.12 1.07 -19.13
CA VAL A 270 -22.18 2.19 -19.09
C VAL A 270 -22.07 2.82 -20.47
N GLY A 271 -22.09 4.14 -20.56
CA GLY A 271 -21.95 4.81 -21.83
C GLY A 271 -21.26 6.16 -21.77
N TYR A 272 -20.43 6.41 -22.77
CA TYR A 272 -19.75 7.68 -22.96
C TYR A 272 -20.69 8.69 -23.62
N LEU A 273 -20.87 9.84 -23.00
CA LEU A 273 -21.65 10.95 -23.55
C LEU A 273 -20.72 12.04 -24.08
N HIS A 274 -20.80 12.37 -25.36
CA HIS A 274 -20.05 13.47 -25.96
C HIS A 274 -20.56 14.80 -25.42
N THR A 275 -19.81 15.42 -24.52
CA THR A 275 -20.18 16.68 -23.85
C THR A 275 -19.29 17.84 -24.24
N THR A 276 -18.09 17.58 -24.76
CA THR A 276 -17.10 18.63 -25.14
C THR A 276 -16.96 18.82 -26.65
N PHE A 277 -17.56 17.94 -27.43
CA PHE A 277 -17.50 17.96 -28.89
C PHE A 277 -18.76 17.38 -29.52
N ALA A 278 -18.98 17.65 -30.79
CA ALA A 278 -19.89 16.91 -31.65
C ALA A 278 -19.10 16.22 -32.77
N ASN A 279 -19.53 15.03 -33.14
CA ASN A 279 -19.05 14.31 -34.32
C ASN A 279 -20.24 13.89 -35.20
N GLY A 280 -20.04 12.96 -36.12
CA GLY A 280 -21.10 12.47 -37.02
C GLY A 280 -22.36 11.92 -36.31
N SER A 281 -22.28 11.56 -35.03
CA SER A 281 -23.44 11.12 -34.23
C SER A 281 -24.28 12.28 -33.66
N GLY A 282 -23.80 13.50 -33.75
CA GLY A 282 -24.45 14.71 -33.22
C GLY A 282 -24.29 14.85 -31.69
N TYR A 283 -24.72 16.02 -31.19
CA TYR A 283 -24.73 16.33 -29.76
C TYR A 283 -26.02 15.81 -29.10
N THR A 284 -25.87 15.22 -27.92
CA THR A 284 -26.98 14.76 -27.07
C THR A 284 -26.89 15.45 -25.73
N ARG A 285 -27.94 16.14 -25.29
CA ARG A 285 -27.99 16.74 -23.97
C ARG A 285 -28.08 15.64 -22.90
N LEU A 286 -27.46 15.85 -21.74
CA LEU A 286 -27.52 14.90 -20.64
C LEU A 286 -28.97 14.60 -20.20
N ALA A 287 -29.86 15.61 -20.24
CA ALA A 287 -31.27 15.44 -19.92
C ALA A 287 -32.03 14.50 -20.88
N ASP A 288 -31.54 14.36 -22.12
CA ASP A 288 -32.17 13.55 -23.16
C ASP A 288 -31.65 12.09 -23.18
N VAL A 289 -30.66 11.77 -22.34
CA VAL A 289 -30.14 10.38 -22.19
C VAL A 289 -31.19 9.54 -21.46
N PRO A 290 -31.59 8.36 -21.95
CA PRO A 290 -32.52 7.48 -21.26
C PRO A 290 -32.03 7.05 -19.87
N ASP A 291 -32.97 6.79 -18.96
CA ASP A 291 -32.64 6.32 -17.61
C ASP A 291 -32.26 4.82 -17.53
N SER A 292 -32.17 4.14 -18.68
CA SER A 292 -31.55 2.81 -18.78
C SER A 292 -30.03 2.84 -18.60
N TRP A 293 -29.39 3.99 -18.83
CA TRP A 293 -27.96 4.17 -18.65
C TRP A 293 -27.63 4.34 -17.15
N ASP A 294 -26.90 3.39 -16.58
CA ASP A 294 -26.58 3.37 -15.14
C ASP A 294 -25.36 4.21 -14.80
N VAL A 295 -24.38 4.24 -15.70
CA VAL A 295 -23.18 5.08 -15.61
C VAL A 295 -23.05 5.88 -16.91
N ILE A 296 -22.90 7.19 -16.76
CA ILE A 296 -22.74 8.12 -17.88
C ILE A 296 -21.38 8.80 -17.70
N ASP A 297 -20.43 8.43 -18.57
CA ASP A 297 -19.09 8.99 -18.60
C ASP A 297 -19.05 10.21 -19.50
N LEU A 298 -18.80 11.38 -18.93
CA LEU A 298 -18.78 12.66 -19.66
C LEU A 298 -17.46 12.80 -20.43
N ALA A 299 -17.48 12.62 -21.74
CA ALA A 299 -16.33 12.69 -22.63
C ALA A 299 -16.10 14.12 -23.13
N PHE A 300 -14.96 14.77 -22.86
CA PHE A 300 -13.88 14.39 -21.95
C PHE A 300 -13.40 15.61 -21.14
N GLY A 301 -12.82 15.33 -19.97
CA GLY A 301 -11.90 16.26 -19.36
C GLY A 301 -10.55 16.21 -20.10
N GLU A 302 -10.03 17.33 -20.53
CA GLU A 302 -8.84 17.40 -21.38
C GLU A 302 -7.70 18.13 -20.66
N PRO A 303 -6.44 17.67 -20.81
CA PRO A 303 -5.30 18.36 -20.23
C PRO A 303 -4.97 19.64 -20.99
N THR A 304 -4.51 20.68 -20.31
CA THR A 304 -4.01 21.91 -20.96
C THR A 304 -2.70 21.69 -21.72
N SER A 305 -1.93 20.69 -21.32
CA SER A 305 -0.84 20.05 -22.06
C SER A 305 -0.59 18.66 -21.52
N VAL A 306 0.04 17.79 -22.29
CA VAL A 306 0.26 16.37 -21.98
C VAL A 306 0.86 16.14 -20.58
N THR A 307 1.77 17.01 -20.11
CA THR A 307 2.50 16.85 -18.85
C THR A 307 2.08 17.82 -17.74
N SER A 308 1.07 18.69 -17.98
CA SER A 308 0.68 19.71 -16.99
C SER A 308 -0.05 19.15 -15.78
N GLY A 309 -0.80 18.08 -15.97
CA GLY A 309 -1.78 17.60 -14.98
C GLY A 309 -3.00 18.53 -14.83
N ASP A 310 -3.04 19.72 -15.46
CA ASP A 310 -4.18 20.64 -15.37
C ASP A 310 -5.29 20.20 -16.32
N ILE A 311 -6.32 19.60 -15.77
CA ILE A 311 -7.49 19.11 -16.51
C ILE A 311 -8.55 20.21 -16.57
N ARG A 312 -9.16 20.35 -17.76
CA ARG A 312 -10.28 21.25 -18.03
C ARG A 312 -11.44 20.48 -18.62
N PHE A 313 -12.62 20.91 -18.26
CA PHE A 313 -13.86 20.39 -18.80
C PHE A 313 -14.64 21.55 -19.42
N ASN A 314 -14.47 21.72 -20.73
CA ASN A 314 -15.12 22.75 -21.50
C ASN A 314 -16.23 22.10 -22.31
N ARG A 315 -17.47 22.49 -22.07
CA ARG A 315 -18.60 21.96 -22.82
C ARG A 315 -18.54 22.36 -24.28
N CYS A 316 -19.14 21.55 -25.14
CA CYS A 316 -19.15 21.81 -26.59
C CYS A 316 -19.58 23.27 -26.89
N PRO A 317 -18.83 24.01 -27.71
CA PRO A 317 -19.19 25.38 -28.03
C PRO A 317 -20.49 25.43 -28.87
N VAL A 318 -21.30 26.44 -28.64
CA VAL A 318 -22.59 26.60 -29.34
C VAL A 318 -22.45 26.66 -30.87
N THR A 319 -21.28 27.04 -31.37
CA THR A 319 -20.96 27.06 -32.82
C THR A 319 -20.87 25.65 -33.43
N GLU A 320 -20.52 24.67 -32.63
CA GLU A 320 -20.46 23.25 -33.03
C GLU A 320 -21.69 22.47 -32.57
N CYS A 321 -22.21 22.81 -31.39
CA CYS A 321 -23.36 22.19 -30.77
C CYS A 321 -24.48 23.22 -30.52
N PRO A 322 -25.26 23.56 -31.54
CA PRO A 322 -26.28 24.65 -31.44
C PRO A 322 -27.35 24.39 -30.37
N ASN A 323 -27.54 23.12 -29.97
CA ASN A 323 -28.50 22.71 -28.95
C ASN A 323 -27.86 22.40 -27.60
N VAL A 324 -26.60 22.82 -27.38
CA VAL A 324 -25.93 22.65 -26.07
C VAL A 324 -26.72 23.43 -25.01
N GLU A 325 -26.98 22.76 -23.90
CA GLU A 325 -27.67 23.35 -22.76
C GLU A 325 -26.78 24.29 -21.95
N SER A 326 -27.39 25.23 -21.21
CA SER A 326 -26.64 26.08 -20.28
C SER A 326 -25.97 25.29 -19.18
N ASP A 327 -24.95 25.86 -18.53
CA ASP A 327 -24.30 25.20 -17.35
C ASP A 327 -25.29 24.95 -16.20
N ALA A 328 -26.27 25.81 -16.03
CA ALA A 328 -27.32 25.64 -15.03
C ALA A 328 -28.20 24.42 -15.34
N ASP A 329 -28.64 24.29 -16.61
CA ASP A 329 -29.45 23.16 -17.06
C ASP A 329 -28.67 21.86 -17.04
N PHE A 330 -27.38 21.88 -17.41
CA PHE A 330 -26.51 20.71 -17.32
C PHE A 330 -26.36 20.21 -15.88
N LYS A 331 -26.09 21.12 -14.92
CA LYS A 331 -26.02 20.78 -13.49
C LYS A 331 -27.35 20.27 -12.95
N ALA A 332 -28.46 20.80 -13.44
CA ALA A 332 -29.78 20.29 -13.09
C ALA A 332 -30.01 18.88 -13.65
N ALA A 333 -29.55 18.60 -14.87
CA ALA A 333 -29.59 17.28 -15.49
C ALA A 333 -28.73 16.26 -14.72
N VAL A 334 -27.51 16.62 -14.31
CA VAL A 334 -26.67 15.78 -13.44
C VAL A 334 -27.45 15.36 -12.18
N LYS A 335 -28.03 16.32 -11.47
CA LYS A 335 -28.84 16.04 -10.27
C LYS A 335 -30.06 15.17 -10.56
N ALA A 336 -30.71 15.38 -11.70
CA ALA A 336 -31.88 14.57 -12.09
C ALA A 336 -31.49 13.12 -12.36
N LYS A 337 -30.35 12.87 -13.05
CA LYS A 337 -29.82 11.51 -13.24
C LYS A 337 -29.45 10.84 -11.93
N GLN A 338 -28.79 11.58 -11.04
CA GLN A 338 -28.45 11.08 -9.71
C GLN A 338 -29.71 10.75 -8.85
N ALA A 339 -30.74 11.58 -8.94
CA ALA A 339 -32.02 11.32 -8.27
C ALA A 339 -32.75 10.08 -8.84
N ALA A 340 -32.51 9.73 -10.10
CA ALA A 340 -32.95 8.48 -10.73
C ALA A 340 -32.01 7.28 -10.44
N GLY A 341 -31.05 7.45 -9.52
CA GLY A 341 -30.10 6.39 -9.11
C GLY A 341 -28.94 6.18 -10.07
N LYS A 342 -28.75 7.06 -11.07
CA LYS A 342 -27.67 6.94 -12.06
C LYS A 342 -26.40 7.64 -11.59
N LYS A 343 -25.25 7.22 -12.13
CA LYS A 343 -23.95 7.82 -11.84
C LYS A 343 -23.48 8.64 -13.04
N VAL A 344 -22.99 9.84 -12.77
CA VAL A 344 -22.46 10.76 -13.79
C VAL A 344 -21.01 11.04 -13.44
N LEU A 345 -20.08 10.60 -14.28
CA LEU A 345 -18.64 10.68 -14.04
C LEU A 345 -17.98 11.64 -15.02
N LEU A 346 -16.85 12.22 -14.60
CA LEU A 346 -15.93 12.86 -15.54
C LEU A 346 -15.04 11.77 -16.14
N SER A 347 -15.04 11.62 -17.47
CA SER A 347 -14.01 10.80 -18.13
C SER A 347 -12.83 11.68 -18.55
N ILE A 348 -11.61 11.22 -18.37
CA ILE A 348 -10.38 11.92 -18.74
C ILE A 348 -9.55 11.04 -19.66
N GLY A 349 -9.17 11.58 -20.82
CA GLY A 349 -8.36 10.88 -21.80
C GLY A 349 -8.98 10.88 -23.18
N GLY A 350 -9.23 9.67 -23.70
CA GLY A 350 -9.61 9.44 -25.07
C GLY A 350 -8.46 9.67 -26.04
N GLN A 351 -8.72 9.40 -27.33
CA GLN A 351 -7.71 9.39 -28.40
C GLN A 351 -6.81 10.65 -28.45
N ASN A 352 -7.37 11.83 -28.14
CA ASN A 352 -6.67 13.11 -28.23
C ASN A 352 -6.28 13.70 -26.86
N GLY A 353 -6.73 13.13 -25.77
CA GLY A 353 -6.60 13.64 -24.39
C GLY A 353 -5.45 13.03 -23.60
N GLN A 354 -4.26 12.85 -24.19
CA GLN A 354 -3.13 12.22 -23.50
C GLN A 354 -2.70 12.99 -22.25
N VAL A 355 -2.51 12.24 -21.15
CA VAL A 355 -2.07 12.76 -19.84
C VAL A 355 -0.88 11.97 -19.33
N GLN A 356 0.22 12.65 -19.05
CA GLN A 356 1.43 12.06 -18.47
C GLN A 356 1.78 12.76 -17.16
N LEU A 357 1.53 12.12 -16.05
CA LEU A 357 1.85 12.64 -14.71
C LEU A 357 3.33 12.34 -14.36
N THR A 358 4.25 12.99 -15.07
CA THR A 358 5.69 12.72 -14.96
C THR A 358 6.31 13.21 -13.64
N THR A 359 5.65 14.12 -12.92
CA THR A 359 6.16 14.71 -11.68
C THR A 359 5.09 14.75 -10.58
N ALA A 360 5.54 14.88 -9.33
CA ALA A 360 4.65 15.09 -8.19
C ALA A 360 3.81 16.38 -8.34
N ALA A 361 4.39 17.45 -8.91
CA ALA A 361 3.67 18.70 -9.17
C ALA A 361 2.53 18.51 -10.20
N ALA A 362 2.77 17.77 -11.28
CA ALA A 362 1.73 17.43 -12.26
C ALA A 362 0.62 16.56 -11.62
N ARG A 363 0.99 15.59 -10.77
CA ARG A 363 0.04 14.79 -9.99
C ARG A 363 -0.84 15.67 -9.10
N ASP A 364 -0.26 16.60 -8.34
CA ASP A 364 -0.99 17.45 -7.41
C ASP A 364 -1.91 18.44 -8.16
N THR A 365 -1.46 18.91 -9.31
CA THR A 365 -2.27 19.71 -10.24
C THR A 365 -3.44 18.91 -10.80
N PHE A 366 -3.22 17.64 -11.17
CA PHE A 366 -4.26 16.73 -11.62
C PHE A 366 -5.33 16.54 -10.53
N VAL A 367 -4.92 16.20 -9.32
CA VAL A 367 -5.85 16.03 -8.19
C VAL A 367 -6.68 17.29 -7.95
N SER A 368 -6.05 18.46 -7.96
CA SER A 368 -6.76 19.73 -7.68
C SER A 368 -7.69 20.16 -8.79
N SER A 369 -7.29 19.99 -10.05
CA SER A 369 -8.12 20.36 -11.22
C SER A 369 -9.31 19.43 -11.39
N VAL A 370 -9.10 18.11 -11.25
CA VAL A 370 -10.16 17.10 -11.30
C VAL A 370 -11.16 17.31 -10.16
N ALA A 371 -10.67 17.49 -8.93
CA ALA A 371 -11.54 17.78 -7.80
C ALA A 371 -12.40 19.03 -8.01
N ARG A 372 -11.80 20.10 -8.56
CA ARG A 372 -12.56 21.32 -8.88
C ARG A 372 -13.69 21.06 -9.87
N ILE A 373 -13.47 20.23 -10.90
CA ILE A 373 -14.51 19.89 -11.89
C ILE A 373 -15.62 19.07 -11.21
N ILE A 374 -15.26 18.02 -10.48
CA ILE A 374 -16.20 17.18 -9.74
C ILE A 374 -17.06 18.03 -8.79
N ASP A 375 -16.43 18.90 -7.99
CA ASP A 375 -17.11 19.79 -7.05
C ASP A 375 -18.00 20.82 -7.77
N THR A 376 -17.58 21.32 -8.95
CA THR A 376 -18.33 22.33 -9.73
C THR A 376 -19.62 21.78 -10.30
N TYR A 377 -19.58 20.55 -10.81
CA TYR A 377 -20.73 19.93 -11.48
C TYR A 377 -21.48 18.95 -10.58
N GLY A 378 -20.92 18.61 -9.40
CA GLY A 378 -21.51 17.67 -8.44
C GLY A 378 -21.48 16.23 -8.96
N LEU A 379 -20.38 15.82 -9.61
CA LEU A 379 -20.25 14.50 -10.22
C LEU A 379 -20.02 13.39 -9.20
N ASP A 380 -20.40 12.16 -9.54
CA ASP A 380 -20.27 10.98 -8.67
C ASP A 380 -18.86 10.39 -8.62
N GLY A 381 -18.01 10.76 -9.60
CA GLY A 381 -16.68 10.15 -9.66
C GLY A 381 -15.90 10.48 -10.92
N LEU A 382 -15.01 9.56 -11.24
CA LEU A 382 -14.01 9.72 -12.29
C LEU A 382 -13.88 8.43 -13.10
N ASP A 383 -13.79 8.57 -14.40
CA ASP A 383 -13.35 7.55 -15.34
C ASP A 383 -11.97 7.87 -15.89
N ILE A 384 -11.10 6.88 -16.05
CA ILE A 384 -9.75 6.98 -16.61
C ILE A 384 -9.71 6.26 -17.95
N ASP A 385 -9.74 7.04 -19.02
CA ASP A 385 -9.65 6.60 -20.41
C ASP A 385 -8.30 7.01 -21.03
N PHE A 386 -7.20 6.62 -20.37
CA PHE A 386 -5.85 6.97 -20.79
C PHE A 386 -5.39 6.09 -21.94
N GLU A 387 -5.39 6.65 -23.13
CA GLU A 387 -4.98 6.02 -24.38
C GLU A 387 -3.60 6.52 -24.86
N GLY A 388 -3.15 6.03 -25.99
CA GLY A 388 -1.96 6.48 -26.68
C GLY A 388 -0.68 6.30 -25.83
N HIS A 389 0.01 7.38 -25.54
CA HIS A 389 1.24 7.40 -24.73
C HIS A 389 1.05 7.93 -23.31
N SER A 390 -0.18 7.97 -22.80
CA SER A 390 -0.45 8.42 -21.42
C SER A 390 0.28 7.57 -20.39
N LEU A 391 0.28 6.24 -20.58
CA LEU A 391 1.04 5.31 -19.75
C LEU A 391 2.04 4.55 -20.61
N SER A 392 3.32 4.68 -20.24
CA SER A 392 4.43 3.94 -20.84
C SER A 392 5.39 3.55 -19.72
N LEU A 393 5.75 2.28 -19.64
CA LEU A 393 6.62 1.76 -18.59
C LEU A 393 8.08 2.08 -18.89
N ASP A 394 8.85 2.45 -17.89
CA ASP A 394 10.30 2.57 -18.00
C ASP A 394 10.93 1.19 -18.21
N ALA A 395 12.06 1.12 -18.92
CA ALA A 395 12.70 -0.14 -19.33
C ALA A 395 13.05 -1.09 -18.18
N ASN A 396 13.24 -0.57 -16.97
CA ASN A 396 13.57 -1.35 -15.77
C ASN A 396 12.35 -1.65 -14.88
N ASP A 397 11.15 -1.20 -15.25
CA ASP A 397 9.91 -1.45 -14.51
C ASP A 397 9.30 -2.77 -14.97
N THR A 398 9.74 -3.85 -14.33
CA THR A 398 9.37 -5.23 -14.68
C THR A 398 8.43 -5.90 -13.69
N ASP A 399 8.08 -5.21 -12.59
CA ASP A 399 7.19 -5.73 -11.55
C ASP A 399 5.94 -4.86 -11.41
N PHE A 400 4.84 -5.30 -12.00
CA PHE A 400 3.56 -4.58 -11.91
C PHE A 400 3.02 -4.42 -10.47
N LYS A 401 3.50 -5.23 -9.52
CA LYS A 401 3.08 -5.14 -8.11
C LYS A 401 3.78 -4.00 -7.37
N ASN A 402 4.98 -3.64 -7.84
CA ASN A 402 5.82 -2.60 -7.26
C ASN A 402 6.34 -1.64 -8.36
N PRO A 403 5.45 -0.91 -9.06
CA PRO A 403 5.86 -0.07 -10.18
C PRO A 403 6.79 1.06 -9.75
N THR A 404 7.73 1.38 -10.62
CA THR A 404 8.72 2.46 -10.43
C THR A 404 8.57 3.59 -11.45
N THR A 405 7.86 3.36 -12.53
CA THR A 405 7.61 4.34 -13.60
C THR A 405 6.84 5.55 -13.09
N PRO A 406 7.38 6.77 -13.19
CA PRO A 406 6.77 7.97 -12.59
C PRO A 406 5.32 8.23 -12.99
N VAL A 407 4.97 8.08 -14.28
CA VAL A 407 3.60 8.32 -14.76
C VAL A 407 2.60 7.34 -14.14
N VAL A 408 3.01 6.11 -13.90
CA VAL A 408 2.19 5.06 -13.26
C VAL A 408 2.05 5.33 -11.76
N VAL A 409 3.17 5.55 -11.07
CA VAL A 409 3.19 5.80 -9.61
C VAL A 409 2.40 7.05 -9.25
N ASN A 410 2.55 8.13 -10.05
CA ASN A 410 1.83 9.38 -9.83
C ASN A 410 0.33 9.22 -10.11
N LEU A 411 -0.07 8.48 -11.15
CA LEU A 411 -1.50 8.20 -11.39
C LEU A 411 -2.12 7.42 -10.24
N ILE A 412 -1.48 6.34 -9.79
CA ILE A 412 -1.93 5.57 -8.63
C ILE A 412 -2.10 6.47 -7.40
N SER A 413 -1.12 7.33 -7.13
CA SER A 413 -1.14 8.26 -6.00
C SER A 413 -2.28 9.28 -6.13
N ALA A 414 -2.50 9.84 -7.32
CA ALA A 414 -3.58 10.79 -7.61
C ALA A 414 -4.96 10.16 -7.35
N LEU A 415 -5.19 8.96 -7.89
CA LEU A 415 -6.47 8.26 -7.76
C LEU A 415 -6.75 7.85 -6.31
N LYS A 416 -5.74 7.39 -5.57
CA LYS A 416 -5.85 7.14 -4.12
C LYS A 416 -6.20 8.41 -3.34
N THR A 417 -5.62 9.55 -3.72
CA THR A 417 -5.91 10.84 -3.08
C THR A 417 -7.34 11.29 -3.35
N LEU A 418 -7.83 11.19 -4.60
CA LEU A 418 -9.21 11.51 -4.94
C LEU A 418 -10.20 10.56 -4.23
N LYS A 419 -9.91 9.26 -4.20
CA LYS A 419 -10.73 8.28 -3.47
C LYS A 419 -10.78 8.59 -1.97
N ALA A 420 -9.67 8.98 -1.37
CA ALA A 420 -9.63 9.39 0.04
C ALA A 420 -10.42 10.69 0.30
N ARG A 421 -10.38 11.65 -0.64
CA ARG A 421 -11.13 12.91 -0.55
C ARG A 421 -12.64 12.71 -0.55
N TYR A 422 -13.14 11.88 -1.47
CA TYR A 422 -14.59 11.71 -1.69
C TYR A 422 -15.18 10.49 -0.98
N GLY A 423 -14.33 9.59 -0.47
CA GLY A 423 -14.75 8.45 0.34
C GLY A 423 -15.36 7.28 -0.43
N ALA A 424 -16.20 6.50 0.24
CA ALA A 424 -16.71 5.22 -0.27
C ALA A 424 -17.66 5.37 -1.46
N THR A 425 -18.39 6.48 -1.54
CA THR A 425 -19.38 6.74 -2.60
C THR A 425 -18.75 7.18 -3.92
N PHE A 426 -17.44 7.50 -3.93
CA PHE A 426 -16.74 7.90 -5.13
C PHE A 426 -16.62 6.75 -6.13
N VAL A 427 -17.23 6.89 -7.28
CA VAL A 427 -17.18 5.92 -8.37
C VAL A 427 -15.88 6.11 -9.16
N LEU A 428 -15.07 5.07 -9.25
CA LEU A 428 -13.84 5.06 -10.06
C LEU A 428 -13.96 3.98 -11.12
N THR A 429 -13.93 4.38 -12.38
CA THR A 429 -13.93 3.48 -13.53
C THR A 429 -12.67 3.63 -14.38
N MET A 430 -12.37 2.65 -15.19
CA MET A 430 -11.24 2.68 -16.12
C MET A 430 -11.60 1.99 -17.43
N ALA A 431 -11.18 2.58 -18.55
CA ALA A 431 -11.45 2.11 -19.90
C ALA A 431 -10.17 1.92 -20.75
N PRO A 432 -9.19 1.15 -20.29
CA PRO A 432 -8.00 0.89 -21.10
C PRO A 432 -8.31 0.10 -22.35
N GLU A 433 -7.52 0.28 -23.41
CA GLU A 433 -7.48 -0.65 -24.53
C GLU A 433 -6.94 -2.03 -24.10
N THR A 434 -7.30 -3.12 -24.82
CA THR A 434 -6.77 -4.48 -24.59
C THR A 434 -5.25 -4.54 -24.61
N PHE A 435 -4.62 -3.67 -25.39
CA PHE A 435 -3.16 -3.54 -25.49
C PHE A 435 -2.48 -3.21 -24.14
N PHE A 436 -3.11 -2.38 -23.34
CA PHE A 436 -2.59 -1.97 -22.04
C PHE A 436 -2.89 -2.97 -20.92
N VAL A 437 -3.72 -3.97 -21.15
CA VAL A 437 -4.14 -4.95 -20.12
C VAL A 437 -3.87 -6.39 -20.58
N GLN A 438 -4.69 -6.95 -21.47
CA GLN A 438 -4.62 -8.37 -21.85
C GLN A 438 -3.35 -8.71 -22.63
N MET A 439 -2.80 -7.78 -23.42
CA MET A 439 -1.48 -7.97 -24.05
C MET A 439 -0.38 -8.23 -23.01
N GLY A 440 -0.57 -7.78 -21.76
CA GLY A 440 0.29 -8.08 -20.62
C GLY A 440 0.50 -9.57 -20.34
N TYR A 441 -0.38 -10.44 -20.86
CA TYR A 441 -0.19 -11.88 -20.81
C TYR A 441 1.05 -12.34 -21.57
N GLN A 442 1.28 -11.77 -22.75
CA GLN A 442 2.44 -12.10 -23.58
C GLN A 442 3.63 -11.19 -23.30
N PHE A 443 3.40 -9.89 -23.07
CA PHE A 443 4.44 -8.88 -22.99
C PHE A 443 4.14 -7.88 -21.88
N TYR A 444 5.18 -7.44 -21.15
CA TYR A 444 5.04 -6.40 -20.14
C TYR A 444 6.15 -5.35 -20.36
N GLY A 445 5.76 -4.14 -20.78
CA GLY A 445 6.68 -3.08 -21.17
C GLY A 445 7.66 -3.50 -22.26
N THR A 446 8.87 -2.95 -22.21
CA THR A 446 9.97 -3.30 -23.12
C THR A 446 10.66 -4.63 -22.77
N GLY A 447 10.31 -5.23 -21.70
CA GLY A 447 10.61 -6.49 -21.04
C GLY A 447 11.58 -7.47 -21.69
N ARG A 448 11.36 -8.74 -21.34
CA ARG A 448 12.23 -9.90 -21.57
C ARG A 448 12.70 -10.12 -23.01
N PHE A 449 11.99 -9.61 -24.00
CA PHE A 449 12.26 -9.92 -25.41
C PHE A 449 12.82 -8.73 -26.21
N GLY A 450 13.05 -7.58 -25.59
CA GLY A 450 13.58 -6.38 -26.24
C GLY A 450 12.75 -5.89 -27.43
N GLY A 451 12.64 -4.59 -27.63
CA GLY A 451 11.93 -4.00 -28.77
C GLY A 451 10.41 -4.07 -28.72
N GLN A 452 9.84 -4.46 -27.59
CA GLN A 452 8.40 -4.39 -27.37
C GLN A 452 7.98 -2.94 -27.04
N ASP A 453 6.72 -2.64 -27.27
CA ASP A 453 6.16 -1.34 -26.95
C ASP A 453 6.08 -1.15 -25.43
N PRO A 454 6.61 -0.06 -24.85
CA PRO A 454 6.57 0.19 -23.40
C PRO A 454 5.16 0.33 -22.83
N ARG A 455 4.13 0.42 -23.67
CA ARG A 455 2.73 0.52 -23.28
C ARG A 455 2.09 -0.84 -23.02
N CYS A 456 2.69 -1.95 -23.49
CA CYS A 456 2.14 -3.30 -23.29
C CYS A 456 1.96 -3.57 -21.79
N GLY A 457 0.72 -3.82 -21.37
CA GLY A 457 0.39 -4.12 -19.99
C GLY A 457 0.53 -2.95 -19.01
N ALA A 458 0.69 -1.71 -19.48
CA ALA A 458 0.99 -0.54 -18.64
C ALA A 458 -0.13 -0.17 -17.64
N TYR A 459 -1.35 -0.65 -17.83
CA TYR A 459 -2.43 -0.50 -16.84
C TYR A 459 -2.38 -1.55 -15.72
N LEU A 460 -1.69 -2.67 -15.89
CA LEU A 460 -1.66 -3.73 -14.86
C LEU A 460 -1.22 -3.24 -13.48
N PRO A 461 -0.17 -2.40 -13.33
CA PRO A 461 0.19 -1.88 -12.01
C PRO A 461 -0.87 -0.94 -11.43
N VAL A 462 -1.56 -0.15 -12.24
CA VAL A 462 -2.64 0.74 -11.80
C VAL A 462 -3.83 -0.08 -11.29
N LEU A 463 -4.26 -1.07 -12.07
CA LEU A 463 -5.34 -1.99 -11.72
C LEU A 463 -5.01 -2.79 -10.46
N TYR A 464 -3.78 -3.31 -10.36
CA TYR A 464 -3.34 -4.05 -9.19
C TYR A 464 -3.37 -3.19 -7.92
N ALA A 465 -2.85 -1.97 -7.99
CA ALA A 465 -2.77 -1.06 -6.84
C ALA A 465 -4.13 -0.52 -6.37
N LEU A 466 -5.14 -0.53 -7.25
CA LEU A 466 -6.47 0.05 -7.02
C LEU A 466 -7.60 -0.98 -7.04
N ARG A 467 -7.33 -2.27 -7.28
CA ARG A 467 -8.34 -3.32 -7.48
C ARG A 467 -9.40 -3.38 -6.37
N ASP A 468 -9.00 -3.10 -5.11
CA ASP A 468 -9.93 -3.13 -3.96
C ASP A 468 -10.81 -1.86 -3.87
N SER A 469 -10.46 -0.80 -4.59
CA SER A 469 -11.16 0.49 -4.63
C SER A 469 -11.74 0.85 -5.99
N LEU A 470 -11.39 0.10 -7.03
CA LEU A 470 -11.94 0.23 -8.37
C LEU A 470 -13.41 -0.22 -8.38
N THR A 471 -14.28 0.64 -8.89
CA THR A 471 -15.70 0.31 -9.04
C THR A 471 -15.93 -0.57 -10.25
N LEU A 472 -15.36 -0.19 -11.41
CA LEU A 472 -15.59 -0.89 -12.67
C LEU A 472 -14.38 -0.74 -13.61
N LEU A 473 -13.98 -1.85 -14.20
CA LEU A 473 -13.10 -1.92 -15.37
C LEU A 473 -13.94 -2.30 -16.59
N HIS A 474 -13.89 -1.49 -17.62
CA HIS A 474 -14.52 -1.78 -18.89
C HIS A 474 -13.52 -1.62 -20.03
N VAL A 475 -12.70 -2.67 -20.23
CA VAL A 475 -11.69 -2.68 -21.29
C VAL A 475 -12.34 -2.47 -22.65
N GLN A 476 -11.71 -1.65 -23.48
CA GLN A 476 -12.14 -1.41 -24.86
C GLN A 476 -11.80 -2.62 -25.73
N ASP A 477 -12.76 -3.55 -25.88
CA ASP A 477 -12.64 -4.76 -26.72
C ASP A 477 -12.91 -4.44 -28.20
N TYR A 478 -12.42 -3.29 -28.68
CA TYR A 478 -12.58 -2.77 -30.04
C TYR A 478 -11.35 -1.95 -30.43
N ASN A 479 -11.23 -1.58 -31.68
CA ASN A 479 -10.05 -0.91 -32.26
C ASN A 479 -8.73 -1.65 -31.94
N SER A 480 -8.81 -2.96 -31.73
CA SER A 480 -7.71 -3.80 -31.27
C SER A 480 -7.18 -4.69 -32.40
N GLY A 481 -5.90 -5.03 -32.32
CA GLY A 481 -5.34 -6.17 -33.06
C GLY A 481 -5.74 -7.50 -32.41
N PRO A 482 -5.33 -8.64 -33.02
CA PRO A 482 -5.51 -9.94 -32.38
C PRO A 482 -4.76 -10.04 -31.06
N ILE A 483 -5.42 -10.56 -30.01
CA ILE A 483 -4.86 -10.76 -28.66
C ILE A 483 -4.88 -12.25 -28.32
N MET A 484 -3.82 -12.75 -27.70
CA MET A 484 -3.73 -14.13 -27.24
C MET A 484 -4.56 -14.33 -25.97
N GLY A 485 -5.49 -15.28 -26.01
CA GLY A 485 -6.28 -15.73 -24.86
C GLY A 485 -5.55 -16.75 -23.98
N LEU A 486 -6.18 -17.16 -22.88
CA LEU A 486 -5.63 -18.18 -21.96
C LEU A 486 -5.57 -19.59 -22.56
N ASP A 487 -6.25 -19.82 -23.69
CA ASP A 487 -6.15 -21.02 -24.52
C ASP A 487 -4.91 -21.03 -25.43
N ASN A 488 -4.07 -20.00 -25.36
CA ASN A 488 -2.91 -19.78 -26.22
C ASN A 488 -3.25 -19.66 -27.73
N GLN A 489 -4.48 -19.23 -28.04
CA GLN A 489 -4.89 -18.88 -29.39
C GLN A 489 -5.10 -17.37 -29.52
N TYR A 490 -4.87 -16.84 -30.73
CA TYR A 490 -5.17 -15.44 -31.02
C TYR A 490 -6.65 -15.28 -31.36
N HIS A 491 -7.31 -14.39 -30.65
CA HIS A 491 -8.68 -13.98 -30.90
C HIS A 491 -8.69 -12.59 -31.54
N SER A 492 -9.58 -12.39 -32.51
CA SER A 492 -9.74 -11.12 -33.22
C SER A 492 -11.10 -10.51 -32.92
N MET A 493 -11.13 -9.17 -32.76
CA MET A 493 -12.37 -8.43 -32.55
C MET A 493 -13.42 -8.69 -33.65
N GLY A 494 -14.70 -8.46 -33.36
CA GLY A 494 -15.82 -8.61 -34.29
C GLY A 494 -16.59 -9.91 -34.13
N GLY A 495 -16.28 -10.76 -33.17
CA GLY A 495 -17.00 -11.98 -32.83
C GLY A 495 -17.09 -12.23 -31.32
N ALA A 496 -17.98 -13.13 -30.92
CA ALA A 496 -18.22 -13.43 -29.51
C ALA A 496 -16.97 -13.96 -28.78
N ASP A 497 -16.16 -14.78 -29.47
CA ASP A 497 -14.96 -15.42 -28.92
C ASP A 497 -13.92 -14.44 -28.42
N PHE A 498 -13.75 -13.27 -29.07
CA PHE A 498 -12.86 -12.21 -28.61
C PHE A 498 -13.30 -11.66 -27.25
N HIS A 499 -14.57 -11.28 -27.13
CA HIS A 499 -15.12 -10.75 -25.88
C HIS A 499 -15.11 -11.79 -24.75
N ILE A 500 -15.36 -13.06 -25.08
CA ILE A 500 -15.27 -14.17 -24.14
C ILE A 500 -13.83 -14.30 -23.61
N ALA A 501 -12.85 -14.39 -24.51
CA ALA A 501 -11.45 -14.59 -24.15
C ALA A 501 -10.90 -13.41 -23.34
N MET A 502 -11.13 -12.17 -23.79
CA MET A 502 -10.63 -10.96 -23.12
C MET A 502 -11.24 -10.77 -21.72
N THR A 503 -12.52 -11.07 -21.57
CA THR A 503 -13.22 -10.96 -20.28
C THR A 503 -12.84 -12.09 -19.33
N ASP A 504 -12.76 -13.33 -19.81
CA ASP A 504 -12.35 -14.49 -19.00
C ASP A 504 -10.93 -14.33 -18.44
N MET A 505 -10.01 -13.71 -19.18
CA MET A 505 -8.67 -13.35 -18.69
C MET A 505 -8.73 -12.47 -17.45
N LEU A 506 -9.58 -11.46 -17.45
CA LEU A 506 -9.72 -10.54 -16.31
C LEU A 506 -10.30 -11.22 -15.07
N LEU A 507 -11.23 -12.14 -15.28
CA LEU A 507 -11.97 -12.84 -14.24
C LEU A 507 -11.23 -14.08 -13.70
N THR A 508 -10.27 -14.61 -14.46
CA THR A 508 -9.44 -15.75 -14.08
C THR A 508 -8.09 -15.29 -13.51
N GLY A 509 -7.58 -14.15 -13.99
CA GLY A 509 -6.19 -13.73 -13.80
C GLY A 509 -5.27 -14.44 -14.79
N PHE A 510 -4.05 -13.93 -14.94
CA PHE A 510 -3.11 -14.48 -15.92
C PHE A 510 -1.64 -14.20 -15.54
N PRO A 511 -0.70 -15.08 -15.97
CA PRO A 511 0.73 -14.84 -15.80
C PRO A 511 1.18 -13.67 -16.69
N VAL A 512 1.82 -12.66 -16.10
CA VAL A 512 2.30 -11.48 -16.83
C VAL A 512 3.61 -11.83 -17.55
N ALA A 513 3.70 -11.49 -18.82
CA ALA A 513 4.83 -11.85 -19.70
C ALA A 513 5.16 -13.37 -19.69
N GLY A 514 4.15 -14.22 -19.52
CA GLY A 514 4.30 -15.67 -19.44
C GLY A 514 4.97 -16.20 -18.18
N ASP A 515 5.23 -15.35 -17.18
CA ASP A 515 5.85 -15.78 -15.92
C ASP A 515 4.80 -16.30 -14.92
N ALA A 516 4.78 -17.61 -14.72
CA ALA A 516 3.87 -18.28 -13.79
C ALA A 516 4.03 -17.84 -12.32
N ASN A 517 5.16 -17.23 -11.95
CA ASN A 517 5.40 -16.68 -10.61
C ASN A 517 4.91 -15.24 -10.46
N ASN A 518 4.63 -14.56 -11.56
CA ASN A 518 4.17 -13.18 -11.60
C ASN A 518 2.76 -13.07 -12.20
N VAL A 519 1.77 -13.53 -11.43
CA VAL A 519 0.37 -13.60 -11.88
C VAL A 519 -0.38 -12.32 -11.53
N PHE A 520 -1.04 -11.73 -12.52
CA PHE A 520 -2.06 -10.70 -12.30
C PHE A 520 -3.29 -11.40 -11.72
N PRO A 521 -3.75 -11.00 -10.53
CA PRO A 521 -4.84 -11.71 -9.86
C PRO A 521 -6.18 -11.43 -10.52
N PRO A 522 -7.16 -12.35 -10.39
CA PRO A 522 -8.51 -12.15 -10.92
C PRO A 522 -9.16 -10.89 -10.32
N LEU A 523 -9.96 -10.23 -11.14
CA LEU A 523 -10.91 -9.22 -10.70
C LEU A 523 -12.23 -9.89 -10.32
N ARG A 524 -13.02 -9.23 -9.48
CA ARG A 524 -14.36 -9.71 -9.16
C ARG A 524 -15.28 -9.51 -10.37
N PRO A 525 -16.23 -10.41 -10.63
CA PRO A 525 -17.18 -10.26 -11.74
C PRO A 525 -17.96 -8.93 -11.70
N ASP A 526 -18.29 -8.45 -10.49
CA ASP A 526 -18.99 -7.18 -10.29
C ASP A 526 -18.12 -5.94 -10.55
N GLN A 527 -16.85 -6.12 -10.88
CA GLN A 527 -15.91 -5.06 -11.29
C GLN A 527 -15.61 -5.05 -12.79
N VAL A 528 -16.19 -5.95 -13.58
CA VAL A 528 -15.84 -6.08 -15.00
C VAL A 528 -17.10 -5.90 -15.87
N ALA A 529 -17.01 -5.01 -16.85
CA ALA A 529 -17.95 -4.89 -17.95
C ALA A 529 -17.21 -5.01 -19.29
N ILE A 530 -17.91 -5.41 -20.34
CA ILE A 530 -17.33 -5.58 -21.67
C ILE A 530 -17.51 -4.30 -22.46
N GLY A 531 -16.41 -3.71 -22.94
CA GLY A 531 -16.43 -2.48 -23.76
C GLY A 531 -16.59 -2.79 -25.25
N MET A 532 -17.59 -2.19 -25.90
CA MET A 532 -17.92 -2.42 -27.31
C MET A 532 -18.31 -1.12 -28.02
N PRO A 533 -18.16 -1.02 -29.37
CA PRO A 533 -18.76 0.07 -30.13
C PRO A 533 -20.28 -0.05 -30.17
N ALA A 534 -21.01 1.04 -30.00
CA ALA A 534 -22.48 1.04 -30.07
C ALA A 534 -23.03 0.70 -31.46
N SER A 535 -22.27 0.96 -32.50
CA SER A 535 -22.66 0.73 -33.89
C SER A 535 -21.44 0.60 -34.80
N VAL A 536 -21.65 0.21 -36.04
CA VAL A 536 -20.59 0.14 -37.07
C VAL A 536 -19.88 1.46 -37.33
N ASN A 537 -20.46 2.59 -36.94
CA ASN A 537 -19.89 3.92 -37.10
C ASN A 537 -19.09 4.38 -35.87
N ALA A 538 -19.13 3.63 -34.78
CA ALA A 538 -18.55 4.02 -33.50
C ALA A 538 -17.10 3.53 -33.30
N GLY A 539 -16.61 2.64 -34.13
CA GLY A 539 -15.26 2.07 -34.07
C GLY A 539 -15.18 0.72 -34.80
N ASN A 540 -13.94 0.26 -34.98
CA ASN A 540 -13.72 -1.07 -35.55
C ASN A 540 -13.99 -2.15 -34.49
N GLY A 541 -14.56 -3.26 -34.90
CA GLY A 541 -14.86 -4.37 -33.98
C GLY A 541 -16.31 -4.39 -33.49
N TYR A 542 -17.21 -3.68 -34.18
CA TYR A 542 -18.64 -3.82 -33.92
C TYR A 542 -19.07 -5.29 -34.02
N VAL A 543 -19.90 -5.72 -33.11
CA VAL A 543 -20.50 -7.05 -33.08
C VAL A 543 -22.02 -6.97 -33.13
N ALA A 544 -22.62 -7.85 -33.89
CA ALA A 544 -24.09 -7.95 -33.94
C ALA A 544 -24.64 -8.34 -32.55
N PRO A 545 -25.87 -7.91 -32.21
CA PRO A 545 -26.51 -8.25 -30.93
C PRO A 545 -26.51 -9.73 -30.59
N SER A 546 -26.64 -10.61 -31.60
CA SER A 546 -26.60 -12.07 -31.42
C SER A 546 -25.23 -12.57 -30.94
N GLU A 547 -24.13 -11.93 -31.35
CA GLU A 547 -22.77 -12.28 -30.90
C GLU A 547 -22.54 -11.76 -29.47
N VAL A 548 -23.06 -10.56 -29.13
CA VAL A 548 -23.07 -10.07 -27.77
C VAL A 548 -23.80 -11.03 -26.83
N THR A 549 -24.99 -11.50 -27.23
CA THR A 549 -25.76 -12.50 -26.48
C THR A 549 -24.99 -13.81 -26.29
N LYS A 550 -24.29 -14.31 -27.31
CA LYS A 550 -23.43 -15.50 -27.19
C LYS A 550 -22.30 -15.29 -26.19
N ALA A 551 -21.62 -14.14 -26.25
CA ALA A 551 -20.56 -13.81 -25.29
C ALA A 551 -21.07 -13.77 -23.85
N LEU A 552 -22.20 -13.13 -23.62
CA LEU A 552 -22.84 -13.05 -22.30
C LEU A 552 -23.31 -14.43 -21.81
N ASP A 553 -23.94 -15.25 -22.69
CA ASP A 553 -24.36 -16.59 -22.33
C ASP A 553 -23.18 -17.50 -21.97
N CYS A 554 -22.07 -17.37 -22.71
CA CYS A 554 -20.85 -18.11 -22.35
C CYS A 554 -20.31 -17.69 -20.99
N LEU A 555 -20.12 -16.41 -20.77
CA LEU A 555 -19.50 -15.87 -19.55
C LEU A 555 -20.40 -16.07 -18.32
N THR A 556 -21.72 -15.85 -18.45
CA THR A 556 -22.63 -15.85 -17.30
C THR A 556 -23.31 -17.21 -17.05
N LYS A 557 -23.45 -18.05 -18.06
CA LYS A 557 -24.19 -19.31 -17.99
C LYS A 557 -23.38 -20.51 -18.45
N ARG A 558 -22.19 -20.31 -19.03
CA ARG A 558 -21.31 -21.34 -19.63
C ARG A 558 -22.01 -22.11 -20.78
N THR A 559 -22.80 -21.39 -21.56
CA THR A 559 -23.46 -21.90 -22.76
C THR A 559 -23.05 -21.06 -23.97
N ASN A 560 -23.11 -21.62 -25.16
CA ASN A 560 -22.76 -20.93 -26.42
C ASN A 560 -21.29 -20.44 -26.51
N CYS A 561 -20.35 -21.06 -25.80
CA CYS A 561 -18.95 -20.66 -25.76
C CYS A 561 -18.16 -20.91 -27.05
N GLY A 562 -18.73 -21.58 -28.03
CA GLY A 562 -17.96 -21.95 -29.21
C GLY A 562 -16.84 -22.94 -28.86
N SER A 563 -15.63 -22.65 -29.34
CA SER A 563 -14.43 -23.45 -29.06
C SER A 563 -13.60 -22.93 -27.87
N TYR A 564 -13.91 -21.76 -27.33
CA TYR A 564 -13.15 -21.20 -26.23
C TYR A 564 -13.43 -21.91 -24.88
N PRO A 565 -12.40 -22.44 -24.19
CA PRO A 565 -12.57 -23.16 -22.94
C PRO A 565 -12.62 -22.19 -21.76
N THR A 566 -13.78 -21.60 -21.45
CA THR A 566 -13.92 -20.69 -20.31
C THR A 566 -13.49 -21.33 -18.99
N HIS A 567 -12.81 -20.56 -18.14
CA HIS A 567 -12.28 -21.01 -16.85
C HIS A 567 -13.30 -20.95 -15.70
N GLY A 568 -14.43 -20.27 -15.91
CA GLY A 568 -15.47 -20.14 -14.89
C GLY A 568 -16.85 -19.84 -15.45
N THR A 569 -17.80 -19.60 -14.53
CA THR A 569 -19.13 -19.07 -14.80
C THR A 569 -19.29 -17.80 -13.99
N TRP A 570 -19.46 -16.69 -14.65
CA TRP A 570 -19.35 -15.36 -14.09
C TRP A 570 -20.71 -14.65 -14.04
N SER A 571 -21.69 -15.26 -13.36
CA SER A 571 -23.08 -14.73 -13.29
C SER A 571 -23.18 -13.33 -12.70
N GLY A 572 -22.15 -12.88 -11.97
CA GLY A 572 -22.05 -11.53 -11.42
C GLY A 572 -21.30 -10.54 -12.34
N LEU A 573 -21.04 -10.87 -13.62
CA LEU A 573 -20.44 -9.94 -14.59
C LEU A 573 -21.24 -8.65 -14.61
N ARG A 574 -20.55 -7.49 -14.40
CA ARG A 574 -21.24 -6.21 -14.19
C ARG A 574 -22.08 -5.77 -15.37
N GLY A 575 -21.70 -6.05 -16.59
CA GLY A 575 -22.50 -5.69 -17.75
C GLY A 575 -21.71 -5.25 -18.96
N LEU A 576 -22.19 -4.20 -19.60
CA LEU A 576 -21.62 -3.69 -20.86
C LEU A 576 -21.26 -2.21 -20.76
N MET A 577 -20.21 -1.81 -21.46
CA MET A 577 -19.89 -0.41 -21.74
C MET A 577 -19.93 -0.17 -23.25
N THR A 578 -20.27 1.05 -23.65
CA THR A 578 -20.17 1.40 -25.06
C THR A 578 -19.60 2.79 -25.34
N TRP A 579 -18.84 2.87 -26.41
CA TRP A 579 -18.56 4.06 -27.17
C TRP A 579 -19.56 4.14 -28.30
N SER A 580 -20.64 4.94 -28.27
CA SER A 580 -21.01 5.84 -27.21
C SER A 580 -22.54 5.98 -27.16
N VAL A 581 -23.06 6.65 -26.14
CA VAL A 581 -24.48 7.03 -26.01
C VAL A 581 -24.97 7.76 -27.27
N ASN A 582 -24.14 8.68 -27.81
CA ASN A 582 -24.46 9.43 -29.02
C ASN A 582 -24.57 8.54 -30.25
N TRP A 583 -23.66 7.56 -30.42
CA TRP A 583 -23.73 6.60 -31.52
C TRP A 583 -24.86 5.60 -31.36
N ASP A 584 -25.20 5.23 -30.12
CA ASP A 584 -26.36 4.37 -29.87
C ASP A 584 -27.66 5.11 -30.17
N ARG A 585 -27.77 6.40 -29.76
CA ARG A 585 -28.89 7.27 -30.16
C ARG A 585 -29.01 7.40 -31.69
N PHE A 586 -27.89 7.59 -32.38
CA PHE A 586 -27.85 7.66 -33.84
C PHE A 586 -28.35 6.34 -34.47
N SER A 587 -28.14 5.21 -33.82
CA SER A 587 -28.59 3.86 -34.22
C SER A 587 -29.92 3.47 -33.56
N ASN A 588 -30.76 4.42 -33.18
CA ASN A 588 -32.10 4.21 -32.58
C ASN A 588 -32.08 3.44 -31.26
N TRP A 589 -31.04 3.61 -30.45
CA TRP A 589 -30.87 2.96 -29.15
C TRP A 589 -30.81 1.42 -29.24
N GLU A 590 -30.15 0.87 -30.25
CA GLU A 590 -30.05 -0.57 -30.46
C GLU A 590 -29.25 -1.25 -29.36
N PHE A 591 -28.11 -0.69 -28.99
CA PHE A 591 -27.23 -1.24 -27.96
C PHE A 591 -27.95 -1.29 -26.61
N GLN A 592 -28.53 -0.17 -26.18
CA GLN A 592 -29.29 -0.08 -24.94
C GLN A 592 -30.47 -1.06 -24.92
N LYS A 593 -31.26 -1.12 -25.99
CA LYS A 593 -32.41 -2.04 -26.06
C LYS A 593 -32.00 -3.51 -25.97
N ASN A 594 -30.87 -3.89 -26.56
CA ASN A 594 -30.34 -5.25 -26.47
C ASN A 594 -29.83 -5.58 -25.07
N PHE A 595 -29.22 -4.60 -24.39
CA PHE A 595 -28.83 -4.76 -22.97
C PHE A 595 -30.07 -5.00 -22.10
N ASP A 596 -31.09 -4.15 -22.23
CA ASP A 596 -32.35 -4.28 -21.48
C ASP A 596 -33.05 -5.62 -21.76
N ALA A 597 -33.05 -6.09 -23.02
CA ALA A 597 -33.64 -7.36 -23.39
C ALA A 597 -32.92 -8.57 -22.79
N TYR A 598 -31.62 -8.45 -22.47
CA TYR A 598 -30.83 -9.55 -21.91
C TYR A 598 -30.84 -9.55 -20.37
N PHE A 599 -30.72 -8.40 -19.74
CA PHE A 599 -30.56 -8.27 -18.29
C PHE A 599 -31.79 -7.68 -17.58
N GLY A 600 -32.71 -7.07 -18.31
CA GLY A 600 -33.91 -6.35 -17.81
C GLY A 600 -35.09 -7.23 -17.39
#